data_7a606d0feb2b23584f180f304aa7eee4
#
_entry.id   7a606d0feb2b23584f180f304aa7eee4
#
_cell.length_a   1.000
_cell.length_b   1.000
_cell.length_c   1.000
_cell.angle_alpha   90.00
_cell.angle_beta   90.00
_cell.angle_gamma   90.00
#
_symmetry.space_group_name_H-M   'P 1'
#
loop_
_entity.id
_entity.type
_entity.pdbx_description
1 polymer ?
#
loop_
_entity_poly.entity_id
_entity_poly.type
_entity_poly.pdbx_seq_one_letter_code
_entity_poly.pdbx_strand_id
1 'polypeptide(L)'
;MCGYRRDRRKMMRRTLKTLLLMLAVAITLMSGSLPDWDALMLKAGMVKVTDLCDSFVVDLRYAGTRNFVGKNMYGSFNGVYLHPDAAKSLVAAQKALKKIDANYSIIIYDAARPRSVQRTMWNAVKGTSDAQYVARPERGGCHNYGVAVDVGLAYAGKPVDMGSGFDDFTEKAHITAEETLVKQGKISREALKNRRLLRRVMTEAGYKTYRREWWHFERYRVKYARAHFKLLDF
;
A
#
# COMPACT_ATOMS: atom_id res chain seq x y z
N MET A 1 46.19 6.30 55.14
CA MET A 1 44.78 6.10 54.66
C MET A 1 44.40 6.81 53.36
N CYS A 2 45.32 7.38 52.62
CA CYS A 2 44.98 8.20 51.41
C CYS A 2 45.00 7.41 50.05
N GLY A 3 45.66 6.26 49.98
CA GLY A 3 45.80 5.48 48.74
C GLY A 3 44.57 4.67 48.31
N TYR A 4 43.83 4.13 49.28
CA TYR A 4 42.68 3.22 49.02
C TYR A 4 41.46 3.88 48.35
N ARG A 5 41.22 5.17 48.62
CA ARG A 5 40.12 5.91 47.98
C ARG A 5 40.38 6.28 46.51
N ARG A 6 41.67 6.41 46.13
CA ARG A 6 42.04 6.80 44.74
C ARG A 6 41.90 5.61 43.79
N ASP A 7 42.16 4.41 44.23
CA ASP A 7 42.04 3.19 43.43
C ASP A 7 40.58 2.78 43.21
N ARG A 8 39.72 2.91 44.22
CA ARG A 8 38.27 2.67 44.04
C ARG A 8 37.65 3.63 43.03
N ARG A 9 38.04 4.89 43.00
CA ARG A 9 37.54 5.87 42.00
C ARG A 9 38.03 5.54 40.57
N LYS A 10 39.25 5.06 40.42
CA LYS A 10 39.78 4.63 39.10
C LYS A 10 39.08 3.36 38.61
N MET A 11 38.86 2.41 39.47
CA MET A 11 38.14 1.18 39.13
C MET A 11 36.69 1.44 38.77
N MET A 12 35.99 2.27 39.54
CA MET A 12 34.59 2.66 39.26
C MET A 12 34.46 3.44 37.95
N ARG A 13 35.41 4.32 37.59
CA ARG A 13 35.44 5.03 36.29
C ARG A 13 35.74 4.08 35.13
N ARG A 14 36.56 3.05 35.32
CA ARG A 14 36.81 2.01 34.27
C ARG A 14 35.57 1.17 34.07
N THR A 15 34.91 0.70 35.11
CA THR A 15 33.67 -0.10 35.03
C THR A 15 32.52 0.71 34.35
N LEU A 16 32.38 2.00 34.71
CA LEU A 16 31.37 2.86 34.11
C LEU A 16 31.62 3.13 32.62
N LYS A 17 32.91 3.31 32.22
CA LYS A 17 33.27 3.46 30.78
C LYS A 17 33.02 2.16 30.02
N THR A 18 33.30 0.99 30.58
CA THR A 18 33.05 -0.31 29.95
C THR A 18 31.55 -0.57 29.82
N LEU A 19 30.74 -0.20 30.83
CA LEU A 19 29.29 -0.32 30.81
C LEU A 19 28.67 0.60 29.76
N LEU A 20 29.13 1.86 29.67
CA LEU A 20 28.70 2.83 28.64
C LEU A 20 29.09 2.38 27.23
N LEU A 21 30.26 1.78 27.06
CA LEU A 21 30.70 1.23 25.77
C LEU A 21 29.85 0.03 25.35
N MET A 22 29.55 -0.88 26.30
CA MET A 22 28.67 -2.02 26.06
C MET A 22 27.22 -1.59 25.76
N LEU A 23 26.73 -0.56 26.42
CA LEU A 23 25.40 0.00 26.15
C LEU A 23 25.35 0.67 24.77
N ALA A 24 26.39 1.42 24.37
CA ALA A 24 26.49 2.02 23.04
C ALA A 24 26.57 0.95 21.94
N VAL A 25 27.33 -0.15 22.16
CA VAL A 25 27.41 -1.28 21.22
C VAL A 25 26.06 -2.02 21.14
N ALA A 26 25.35 -2.19 22.27
CA ALA A 26 24.03 -2.81 22.29
C ALA A 26 22.98 -1.96 21.56
N ILE A 27 23.04 -0.63 21.68
CA ILE A 27 22.16 0.29 20.95
C ILE A 27 22.45 0.26 19.45
N THR A 28 23.73 0.14 19.05
CA THR A 28 24.11 0.05 17.62
C THR A 28 23.70 -1.29 17.00
N LEU A 29 23.63 -2.38 17.78
CA LEU A 29 23.20 -3.70 17.33
C LEU A 29 21.66 -3.84 17.27
N MET A 30 20.90 -2.94 17.90
CA MET A 30 19.44 -2.92 17.84
C MET A 30 18.86 -1.99 16.76
N SER A 31 19.69 -1.19 16.08
CA SER A 31 19.28 -0.48 14.89
C SER A 31 19.27 -1.44 13.69
N GLY A 32 18.37 -2.39 13.69
CA GLY A 32 18.02 -3.07 12.46
C GLY A 32 17.61 -2.00 11.46
N SER A 33 18.43 -1.75 10.43
CA SER A 33 18.07 -0.85 9.34
C SER A 33 16.72 -1.32 8.80
N LEU A 34 15.77 -0.37 8.63
CA LEU A 34 14.51 -0.66 7.96
C LEU A 34 14.83 -1.35 6.62
N PRO A 35 14.02 -2.33 6.20
CA PRO A 35 14.25 -3.01 4.93
C PRO A 35 14.36 -1.98 3.80
N ASP A 36 15.35 -2.14 2.95
CA ASP A 36 15.39 -1.40 1.68
C ASP A 36 14.32 -1.97 0.75
N TRP A 37 13.11 -1.44 0.87
CA TRP A 37 11.95 -1.87 0.11
C TRP A 37 12.16 -1.70 -1.40
N ASP A 38 12.84 -0.61 -1.83
CA ASP A 38 13.13 -0.35 -3.25
C ASP A 38 14.01 -1.48 -3.82
N ALA A 39 15.10 -1.83 -3.15
CA ALA A 39 15.98 -2.92 -3.57
C ALA A 39 15.25 -4.27 -3.57
N LEU A 40 14.40 -4.56 -2.56
CA LEU A 40 13.64 -5.81 -2.48
C LEU A 40 12.60 -5.91 -3.60
N MET A 41 11.88 -4.82 -3.90
CA MET A 41 10.91 -4.78 -5.00
C MET A 41 11.58 -5.00 -6.36
N LEU A 42 12.69 -4.32 -6.63
CA LEU A 42 13.45 -4.49 -7.87
C LEU A 42 14.00 -5.91 -8.01
N LYS A 43 14.56 -6.47 -6.94
CA LYS A 43 15.03 -7.87 -6.91
C LYS A 43 13.91 -8.87 -7.15
N ALA A 44 12.69 -8.56 -6.74
CA ALA A 44 11.50 -9.37 -7.00
C ALA A 44 10.96 -9.22 -8.44
N GLY A 45 11.60 -8.40 -9.28
CA GLY A 45 11.21 -8.17 -10.67
C GLY A 45 10.07 -7.16 -10.83
N MET A 46 9.76 -6.39 -9.80
CA MET A 46 8.80 -5.30 -9.89
C MET A 46 9.44 -4.09 -10.55
N VAL A 47 8.64 -3.26 -11.21
CA VAL A 47 9.08 -2.00 -11.81
C VAL A 47 8.45 -0.83 -11.07
N LYS A 48 9.19 0.26 -10.92
CA LYS A 48 8.70 1.49 -10.29
C LYS A 48 7.80 2.23 -11.28
N VAL A 49 6.53 2.36 -10.94
CA VAL A 49 5.50 2.89 -11.85
C VAL A 49 5.72 4.37 -12.14
N THR A 50 6.21 5.12 -11.16
CA THR A 50 6.50 6.56 -11.31
C THR A 50 7.63 6.86 -12.28
N ASP A 51 8.54 5.89 -12.50
CA ASP A 51 9.60 6.03 -13.51
C ASP A 51 9.08 5.85 -14.95
N LEU A 52 7.91 5.18 -15.09
CA LEU A 52 7.25 4.96 -16.39
C LEU A 52 6.28 6.09 -16.76
N CYS A 53 5.74 6.79 -15.77
CA CYS A 53 4.81 7.89 -15.94
C CYS A 53 4.76 8.72 -14.66
N ASP A 54 5.04 10.01 -14.78
CA ASP A 54 5.13 10.99 -13.68
C ASP A 54 3.79 11.70 -13.38
N SER A 55 2.77 11.49 -14.21
CA SER A 55 1.48 12.18 -14.10
C SER A 55 0.49 11.54 -13.12
N PHE A 56 0.88 10.50 -12.40
CA PHE A 56 0.11 9.94 -11.31
C PHE A 56 0.13 10.84 -10.07
N VAL A 57 -0.96 10.85 -9.31
CA VAL A 57 -0.95 11.33 -7.92
C VAL A 57 -0.67 10.13 -7.02
N VAL A 58 0.35 10.23 -6.16
CA VAL A 58 0.70 9.15 -5.23
C VAL A 58 0.23 9.54 -3.83
N ASP A 59 -0.66 8.73 -3.23
CA ASP A 59 -1.18 8.90 -1.85
C ASP A 59 -1.23 7.53 -1.18
N LEU A 60 -0.05 6.89 -0.99
CA LEU A 60 0.05 5.56 -0.41
C LEU A 60 -0.53 5.53 1.01
N ARG A 61 -1.71 4.97 1.15
CA ARG A 61 -2.49 4.98 2.40
C ARG A 61 -1.83 4.17 3.51
N TYR A 62 -1.14 3.11 3.17
CA TYR A 62 -0.45 2.25 4.13
C TYR A 62 0.96 2.74 4.50
N ALA A 63 1.47 3.75 3.79
CA ALA A 63 2.65 4.54 4.21
C ALA A 63 2.30 5.67 5.19
N GLY A 64 1.06 5.74 5.67
CA GLY A 64 0.57 6.68 6.66
C GLY A 64 -0.42 6.01 7.60
N THR A 65 -1.18 6.82 8.33
CA THR A 65 -2.19 6.34 9.30
C THR A 65 -3.62 6.40 8.76
N ARG A 66 -3.84 6.95 7.56
CA ARG A 66 -5.16 7.09 6.93
C ARG A 66 -5.61 5.79 6.23
N ASN A 67 -5.65 4.68 6.97
CA ASN A 67 -6.05 3.35 6.54
C ASN A 67 -6.81 2.64 7.66
N PHE A 68 -7.45 1.50 7.38
CA PHE A 68 -8.27 0.77 8.35
C PHE A 68 -7.50 0.24 9.57
N VAL A 69 -6.18 0.07 9.48
CA VAL A 69 -5.33 -0.36 10.61
C VAL A 69 -4.94 0.81 11.52
N GLY A 70 -5.01 2.06 11.01
CA GLY A 70 -4.61 3.27 11.72
C GLY A 70 -3.10 3.39 11.95
N LYS A 71 -2.27 2.65 11.19
CA LYS A 71 -0.81 2.59 11.36
C LYS A 71 -0.08 2.74 10.04
N ASN A 72 1.10 3.37 10.09
CA ASN A 72 2.06 3.31 9.00
C ASN A 72 2.72 1.93 8.98
N MET A 73 2.50 1.16 7.90
CA MET A 73 3.01 -0.20 7.75
C MET A 73 4.22 -0.29 6.82
N TYR A 74 4.51 0.78 6.08
CA TYR A 74 5.65 0.85 5.15
C TYR A 74 6.85 1.63 5.69
N GLY A 75 6.74 2.29 6.86
CA GLY A 75 7.79 3.16 7.41
C GLY A 75 8.04 4.38 6.51
N SER A 76 9.25 4.57 6.06
CA SER A 76 9.64 5.65 5.13
C SER A 76 9.47 5.30 3.65
N PHE A 77 9.07 4.05 3.33
CA PHE A 77 8.88 3.62 1.95
C PHE A 77 7.66 4.30 1.32
N ASN A 78 7.87 4.90 0.16
CA ASN A 78 6.84 5.60 -0.61
C ASN A 78 6.88 5.24 -2.11
N GLY A 79 7.60 4.19 -2.47
CA GLY A 79 7.72 3.70 -3.84
C GLY A 79 6.46 2.97 -4.32
N VAL A 80 6.03 3.25 -5.54
CA VAL A 80 4.92 2.54 -6.20
C VAL A 80 5.50 1.50 -7.15
N TYR A 81 5.36 0.23 -6.80
CA TYR A 81 5.89 -0.89 -7.59
C TYR A 81 4.77 -1.80 -8.06
N LEU A 82 4.90 -2.34 -9.27
CA LEU A 82 4.01 -3.35 -9.84
C LEU A 82 4.80 -4.36 -10.68
N HIS A 83 4.20 -5.51 -10.91
CA HIS A 83 4.65 -6.42 -11.97
C HIS A 83 4.64 -5.68 -13.32
N PRO A 84 5.61 -5.90 -14.23
CA PRO A 84 5.73 -5.14 -15.47
C PRO A 84 4.43 -5.04 -16.29
N ASP A 85 3.67 -6.13 -16.41
CA ASP A 85 2.40 -6.14 -17.14
C ASP A 85 1.32 -5.27 -16.48
N ALA A 86 1.26 -5.28 -15.15
CA ALA A 86 0.33 -4.45 -14.40
C ALA A 86 0.73 -2.97 -14.50
N ALA A 87 2.03 -2.66 -14.38
CA ALA A 87 2.54 -1.30 -14.53
C ALA A 87 2.24 -0.74 -15.93
N LYS A 88 2.50 -1.52 -17.00
CA LYS A 88 2.19 -1.14 -18.39
C LYS A 88 0.70 -0.84 -18.58
N SER A 89 -0.17 -1.67 -18.01
CA SER A 89 -1.62 -1.47 -18.05
C SER A 89 -2.04 -0.20 -17.29
N LEU A 90 -1.44 0.07 -16.11
CA LEU A 90 -1.77 1.27 -15.34
C LEU A 90 -1.36 2.55 -16.07
N VAL A 91 -0.18 2.57 -16.71
CA VAL A 91 0.25 3.67 -17.56
C VAL A 91 -0.69 3.87 -18.75
N ALA A 92 -1.20 2.79 -19.36
CA ALA A 92 -2.18 2.89 -20.44
C ALA A 92 -3.50 3.50 -19.96
N ALA A 93 -3.99 3.11 -18.78
CA ALA A 93 -5.18 3.70 -18.15
C ALA A 93 -5.00 5.22 -17.89
N GLN A 94 -3.85 5.62 -17.33
CA GLN A 94 -3.53 7.02 -17.09
C GLN A 94 -3.51 7.83 -18.41
N LYS A 95 -2.88 7.30 -19.45
CA LYS A 95 -2.85 7.95 -20.78
C LYS A 95 -4.24 8.07 -21.38
N ALA A 96 -5.08 7.04 -21.24
CA ALA A 96 -6.48 7.07 -21.69
C ALA A 96 -7.30 8.13 -20.94
N LEU A 97 -7.11 8.21 -19.62
CA LEU A 97 -7.76 9.22 -18.77
C LEU A 97 -7.36 10.65 -19.17
N LYS A 98 -6.06 10.89 -19.38
CA LYS A 98 -5.52 12.20 -19.84
C LYS A 98 -6.07 12.64 -21.21
N LYS A 99 -6.40 11.70 -22.11
CA LYS A 99 -7.03 12.00 -23.40
C LYS A 99 -8.49 12.45 -23.25
N ILE A 100 -9.18 12.06 -22.18
CA ILE A 100 -10.56 12.50 -21.89
C ILE A 100 -10.53 13.94 -21.39
N ASP A 101 -9.67 14.24 -20.41
CA ASP A 101 -9.39 15.58 -19.91
C ASP A 101 -8.00 15.57 -19.24
N ALA A 102 -7.13 16.49 -19.67
CA ALA A 102 -5.75 16.59 -19.20
C ALA A 102 -5.63 16.90 -17.68
N ASN A 103 -6.71 17.45 -17.07
CA ASN A 103 -6.74 17.74 -15.63
C ASN A 103 -6.99 16.49 -14.78
N TYR A 104 -7.50 15.39 -15.34
CA TYR A 104 -7.65 14.15 -14.60
C TYR A 104 -6.31 13.45 -14.37
N SER A 105 -6.18 12.82 -13.22
CA SER A 105 -5.08 11.90 -12.90
C SER A 105 -5.62 10.74 -12.07
N ILE A 106 -5.00 9.56 -12.24
CA ILE A 106 -5.20 8.44 -11.31
C ILE A 106 -4.44 8.74 -10.02
N ILE A 107 -5.09 8.57 -8.87
CA ILE A 107 -4.45 8.52 -7.54
C ILE A 107 -4.13 7.07 -7.25
N ILE A 108 -2.91 6.79 -6.78
CA ILE A 108 -2.50 5.44 -6.35
C ILE A 108 -2.50 5.40 -4.82
N TYR A 109 -3.35 4.54 -4.25
CA TYR A 109 -3.50 4.34 -2.80
C TYR A 109 -2.66 3.16 -2.31
N ASP A 110 -2.53 2.09 -3.11
CA ASP A 110 -1.69 0.93 -2.85
C ASP A 110 -1.35 0.19 -4.15
N ALA A 111 -0.23 -0.56 -4.13
CA ALA A 111 0.25 -1.31 -5.29
C ALA A 111 0.82 -2.68 -4.87
N ALA A 112 2.05 -3.02 -5.28
CA ALA A 112 2.72 -4.23 -4.81
C ALA A 112 2.93 -4.16 -3.29
N ARG A 113 2.41 -5.16 -2.58
CA ARG A 113 2.37 -5.20 -1.11
C ARG A 113 3.16 -6.40 -0.61
N PRO A 114 4.22 -6.21 0.21
CA PRO A 114 4.94 -7.30 0.84
C PRO A 114 4.05 -8.15 1.75
N ARG A 115 4.39 -9.43 1.88
CA ARG A 115 3.65 -10.36 2.74
C ARG A 115 3.69 -9.98 4.22
N SER A 116 4.77 -9.35 4.69
CA SER A 116 4.88 -8.83 6.05
C SER A 116 3.82 -7.76 6.34
N VAL A 117 3.59 -6.84 5.39
CA VAL A 117 2.53 -5.82 5.48
C VAL A 117 1.14 -6.48 5.47
N GLN A 118 0.92 -7.45 4.56
CA GLN A 118 -0.32 -8.23 4.52
C GLN A 118 -0.61 -8.94 5.85
N ARG A 119 0.42 -9.46 6.53
CA ARG A 119 0.30 -10.09 7.84
C ARG A 119 -0.16 -9.10 8.91
N THR A 120 0.38 -7.89 8.89
CA THR A 120 -0.03 -6.81 9.80
C THR A 120 -1.51 -6.47 9.59
N MET A 121 -1.95 -6.32 8.35
CA MET A 121 -3.35 -6.08 7.99
C MET A 121 -4.27 -7.21 8.46
N TRP A 122 -3.89 -8.46 8.16
CA TRP A 122 -4.66 -9.64 8.58
C TRP A 122 -4.81 -9.72 10.10
N ASN A 123 -3.73 -9.45 10.84
CA ASN A 123 -3.74 -9.47 12.31
C ASN A 123 -4.67 -8.42 12.91
N ALA A 124 -4.92 -7.31 12.21
CA ALA A 124 -5.85 -6.28 12.67
C ALA A 124 -7.33 -6.69 12.54
N VAL A 125 -7.65 -7.58 11.58
CA VAL A 125 -9.05 -7.93 11.26
C VAL A 125 -9.40 -9.40 11.53
N LYS A 126 -8.42 -10.27 11.79
CA LYS A 126 -8.69 -11.68 12.07
C LYS A 126 -9.65 -11.82 13.26
N GLY A 127 -10.73 -12.59 13.08
CA GLY A 127 -11.76 -12.77 14.10
C GLY A 127 -12.88 -11.72 14.07
N THR A 128 -12.83 -10.74 13.14
CA THR A 128 -13.90 -9.78 12.91
C THR A 128 -14.64 -10.03 11.59
N SER A 129 -15.75 -9.34 11.36
CA SER A 129 -16.48 -9.36 10.08
C SER A 129 -15.62 -8.87 8.91
N ASP A 130 -14.63 -7.98 9.17
CA ASP A 130 -13.81 -7.34 8.15
C ASP A 130 -12.71 -8.25 7.60
N ALA A 131 -12.47 -9.41 8.25
CA ALA A 131 -11.54 -10.43 7.76
C ALA A 131 -11.87 -10.90 6.32
N GLN A 132 -13.12 -10.76 5.87
CA GLN A 132 -13.52 -11.09 4.50
C GLN A 132 -12.97 -10.15 3.43
N TYR A 133 -12.47 -8.96 3.81
CA TYR A 133 -11.88 -7.98 2.90
C TYR A 133 -10.35 -8.09 2.81
N VAL A 134 -9.73 -8.81 3.73
CA VAL A 134 -8.26 -8.91 3.81
C VAL A 134 -7.80 -10.33 3.49
N ALA A 135 -6.95 -10.48 2.47
CA ALA A 135 -6.42 -11.79 2.10
C ALA A 135 -5.54 -12.37 3.22
N ARG A 136 -5.61 -13.69 3.43
CA ARG A 136 -4.73 -14.40 4.37
C ARG A 136 -3.28 -14.36 3.89
N PRO A 137 -2.31 -13.98 4.74
CA PRO A 137 -0.91 -13.79 4.33
C PRO A 137 -0.23 -15.07 3.87
N GLU A 138 -0.69 -16.26 4.32
CA GLU A 138 -0.11 -17.56 3.92
C GLU A 138 -0.24 -17.81 2.42
N ARG A 139 -1.33 -17.33 1.82
CA ARG A 139 -1.63 -17.52 0.38
C ARG A 139 -1.48 -16.25 -0.44
N GLY A 140 -1.47 -15.08 0.21
CA GLY A 140 -1.46 -13.77 -0.42
C GLY A 140 -2.71 -13.46 -1.27
N GLY A 141 -2.97 -12.16 -1.47
CA GLY A 141 -3.88 -11.60 -2.46
C GLY A 141 -3.12 -11.09 -3.70
N CYS A 142 -3.81 -10.49 -4.66
CA CYS A 142 -3.21 -10.01 -5.91
C CYS A 142 -2.13 -8.95 -5.71
N HIS A 143 -2.25 -8.09 -4.69
CA HIS A 143 -1.20 -7.12 -4.31
C HIS A 143 0.13 -7.79 -3.93
N ASN A 144 0.06 -8.96 -3.28
CA ASN A 144 1.25 -9.69 -2.84
C ASN A 144 2.01 -10.38 -4.00
N TYR A 145 1.48 -10.29 -5.21
CA TYR A 145 2.12 -10.70 -6.47
C TYR A 145 2.41 -9.52 -7.39
N GLY A 146 2.17 -8.28 -6.91
CA GLY A 146 2.36 -7.06 -7.68
C GLY A 146 1.41 -6.89 -8.86
N VAL A 147 0.26 -7.58 -8.89
CA VAL A 147 -0.67 -7.58 -10.02
C VAL A 147 -2.01 -6.92 -9.72
N ALA A 148 -2.13 -6.26 -8.59
CA ALA A 148 -3.27 -5.43 -8.22
C ALA A 148 -2.82 -4.04 -7.81
N VAL A 149 -3.74 -3.08 -7.94
CA VAL A 149 -3.57 -1.69 -7.55
C VAL A 149 -4.88 -1.16 -6.98
N ASP A 150 -4.77 -0.37 -5.93
CA ASP A 150 -5.88 0.39 -5.37
C ASP A 150 -5.74 1.85 -5.84
N VAL A 151 -6.78 2.36 -6.51
CA VAL A 151 -6.71 3.66 -7.18
C VAL A 151 -7.99 4.47 -7.01
N GLY A 152 -7.85 5.80 -7.15
CA GLY A 152 -8.93 6.75 -7.24
C GLY A 152 -8.70 7.73 -8.38
N LEU A 153 -9.51 8.80 -8.43
CA LEU A 153 -9.37 9.88 -9.38
C LEU A 153 -9.05 11.20 -8.69
N ALA A 154 -8.21 12.01 -9.32
CA ALA A 154 -8.02 13.42 -9.03
C ALA A 154 -8.41 14.27 -10.26
N TYR A 155 -8.89 15.48 -10.01
CA TYR A 155 -9.09 16.52 -11.01
C TYR A 155 -8.32 17.77 -10.58
N ALA A 156 -7.48 18.31 -11.45
CA ALA A 156 -6.57 19.40 -11.12
C ALA A 156 -5.77 19.18 -9.81
N GLY A 157 -5.27 17.95 -9.62
CA GLY A 157 -4.46 17.53 -8.46
C GLY A 157 -5.25 17.27 -7.17
N LYS A 158 -6.57 17.47 -7.14
CA LYS A 158 -7.42 17.24 -5.96
C LYS A 158 -8.26 15.97 -6.12
N PRO A 159 -8.37 15.12 -5.08
CA PRO A 159 -9.25 13.96 -5.12
C PRO A 159 -10.70 14.37 -5.44
N VAL A 160 -11.38 13.62 -6.33
CA VAL A 160 -12.80 13.80 -6.59
C VAL A 160 -13.65 12.91 -5.68
N ASP A 161 -14.94 13.26 -5.53
CA ASP A 161 -15.89 12.45 -4.77
C ASP A 161 -16.09 11.08 -5.43
N MET A 162 -15.80 10.02 -4.69
CA MET A 162 -16.02 8.62 -5.08
C MET A 162 -17.19 7.98 -4.30
N GLY A 163 -17.91 8.74 -3.46
CA GLY A 163 -19.08 8.31 -2.71
C GLY A 163 -18.80 7.52 -1.44
N SER A 164 -17.59 7.00 -1.28
CA SER A 164 -17.07 6.44 -0.03
C SER A 164 -15.55 6.56 0.00
N GLY A 165 -14.97 6.51 1.19
CA GLY A 165 -13.52 6.52 1.36
C GLY A 165 -12.85 5.24 0.84
N PHE A 166 -11.54 5.30 0.74
CA PHE A 166 -10.69 4.11 0.63
C PHE A 166 -10.78 3.32 1.95
N ASP A 167 -10.75 1.99 1.89
CA ASP A 167 -10.95 1.10 3.04
C ASP A 167 -12.34 1.20 3.71
N ASP A 168 -13.35 1.75 3.02
CA ASP A 168 -14.73 1.68 3.49
C ASP A 168 -15.29 0.27 3.25
N PHE A 169 -15.27 -0.57 4.27
CA PHE A 169 -15.76 -1.96 4.21
C PHE A 169 -17.28 -2.08 4.34
N THR A 170 -18.02 -1.02 3.98
CA THR A 170 -19.48 -1.02 3.93
C THR A 170 -20.00 -1.25 2.52
N GLU A 171 -21.31 -1.43 2.39
CA GLU A 171 -21.97 -1.54 1.08
C GLU A 171 -21.75 -0.34 0.15
N LYS A 172 -21.41 0.84 0.71
CA LYS A 172 -21.09 2.03 -0.09
C LYS A 172 -19.90 1.82 -1.02
N ALA A 173 -18.96 0.96 -0.66
CA ALA A 173 -17.81 0.63 -1.50
C ALA A 173 -18.15 -0.34 -2.65
N HIS A 174 -19.27 -1.08 -2.55
CA HIS A 174 -19.62 -2.11 -3.52
C HIS A 174 -20.01 -1.52 -4.88
N ILE A 175 -19.56 -2.17 -5.96
CA ILE A 175 -19.86 -1.74 -7.34
C ILE A 175 -21.10 -2.41 -7.92
N THR A 176 -21.72 -3.35 -7.21
CA THR A 176 -22.81 -4.17 -7.74
C THR A 176 -24.19 -3.55 -7.59
N ALA A 177 -24.33 -2.53 -6.75
CA ALA A 177 -25.61 -1.90 -6.42
C ALA A 177 -25.56 -0.35 -6.50
N GLU A 178 -24.64 0.21 -7.28
CA GLU A 178 -24.36 1.65 -7.31
C GLU A 178 -25.59 2.51 -7.63
N GLU A 179 -26.44 2.11 -8.57
CA GLU A 179 -27.70 2.85 -8.88
C GLU A 179 -28.67 2.82 -7.68
N THR A 180 -28.74 1.71 -6.94
CA THR A 180 -29.54 1.61 -5.74
C THR A 180 -29.00 2.53 -4.64
N LEU A 181 -27.66 2.57 -4.47
CA LEU A 181 -27.01 3.46 -3.51
C LEU A 181 -27.29 4.95 -3.83
N VAL A 182 -27.32 5.31 -5.12
CA VAL A 182 -27.71 6.68 -5.54
C VAL A 182 -29.16 6.95 -5.22
N LYS A 183 -30.09 6.03 -5.57
CA LYS A 183 -31.53 6.19 -5.25
C LYS A 183 -31.79 6.33 -3.75
N GLN A 184 -30.99 5.68 -2.92
CA GLN A 184 -31.04 5.77 -1.46
C GLN A 184 -30.32 7.00 -0.88
N GLY A 185 -29.69 7.83 -1.70
CA GLY A 185 -28.90 8.97 -1.24
C GLY A 185 -27.59 8.60 -0.51
N LYS A 186 -27.16 7.34 -0.58
CA LYS A 186 -25.94 6.84 0.09
C LYS A 186 -24.66 7.28 -0.62
N ILE A 187 -24.71 7.43 -1.95
CA ILE A 187 -23.65 8.04 -2.76
C ILE A 187 -24.27 9.06 -3.71
N SER A 188 -23.48 10.05 -4.12
CA SER A 188 -23.93 11.06 -5.07
C SER A 188 -23.98 10.51 -6.51
N ARG A 189 -24.78 11.12 -7.38
CA ARG A 189 -24.78 10.81 -8.81
C ARG A 189 -23.43 11.17 -9.45
N GLU A 190 -22.75 12.18 -8.93
CA GLU A 190 -21.40 12.57 -9.38
C GLU A 190 -20.37 11.51 -9.00
N ALA A 191 -20.42 10.99 -7.78
CA ALA A 191 -19.56 9.88 -7.34
C ALA A 191 -19.74 8.64 -8.24
N LEU A 192 -20.99 8.34 -8.64
CA LEU A 192 -21.25 7.24 -9.57
C LEU A 192 -20.62 7.49 -10.95
N LYS A 193 -20.66 8.71 -11.48
CA LYS A 193 -20.00 9.07 -12.74
C LYS A 193 -18.48 8.90 -12.62
N ASN A 194 -17.88 9.36 -11.53
CA ASN A 194 -16.45 9.25 -11.27
C ASN A 194 -16.01 7.79 -11.18
N ARG A 195 -16.76 6.94 -10.45
CA ARG A 195 -16.50 5.49 -10.40
C ARG A 195 -16.58 4.83 -11.77
N ARG A 196 -17.57 5.20 -12.58
CA ARG A 196 -17.74 4.68 -13.94
C ARG A 196 -16.61 5.11 -14.85
N LEU A 197 -16.14 6.35 -14.74
CA LEU A 197 -14.99 6.86 -15.50
C LEU A 197 -13.72 6.06 -15.14
N LEU A 198 -13.40 5.96 -13.85
CA LEU A 198 -12.26 5.18 -13.38
C LEU A 198 -12.33 3.73 -13.87
N ARG A 199 -13.47 3.07 -13.65
CA ARG A 199 -13.68 1.67 -14.05
C ARG A 199 -13.51 1.48 -15.56
N ARG A 200 -14.03 2.39 -16.39
CA ARG A 200 -13.88 2.33 -17.84
C ARG A 200 -12.42 2.35 -18.25
N VAL A 201 -11.64 3.35 -17.85
CA VAL A 201 -10.23 3.47 -18.27
C VAL A 201 -9.37 2.31 -17.74
N MET A 202 -9.65 1.82 -16.54
CA MET A 202 -8.93 0.68 -15.96
C MET A 202 -9.26 -0.63 -16.69
N THR A 203 -10.54 -0.88 -17.01
CA THR A 203 -10.94 -2.12 -17.71
C THR A 203 -10.52 -2.14 -19.17
N GLU A 204 -10.57 -1.01 -19.87
CA GLU A 204 -10.03 -0.86 -21.22
C GLU A 204 -8.52 -1.08 -21.27
N ALA A 205 -7.80 -0.76 -20.20
CA ALA A 205 -6.38 -1.05 -20.04
C ALA A 205 -6.08 -2.50 -19.61
N GLY A 206 -7.10 -3.36 -19.46
CA GLY A 206 -6.97 -4.79 -19.18
C GLY A 206 -6.99 -5.17 -17.71
N TYR A 207 -7.33 -4.27 -16.82
CA TYR A 207 -7.60 -4.60 -15.42
C TYR A 207 -9.01 -5.19 -15.26
N LYS A 208 -9.22 -5.90 -14.14
CA LYS A 208 -10.50 -6.49 -13.73
C LYS A 208 -10.92 -5.86 -12.42
N THR A 209 -12.21 -5.59 -12.28
CA THR A 209 -12.80 -5.02 -11.07
C THR A 209 -12.97 -6.06 -9.98
N TYR A 210 -13.06 -5.59 -8.75
CA TYR A 210 -13.50 -6.37 -7.60
C TYR A 210 -14.88 -5.89 -7.12
N ARG A 211 -15.78 -6.81 -6.77
CA ARG A 211 -17.21 -6.49 -6.54
C ARG A 211 -17.48 -5.63 -5.32
N ARG A 212 -16.64 -5.74 -4.30
CA ARG A 212 -16.85 -5.12 -2.98
C ARG A 212 -16.08 -3.82 -2.77
N GLU A 213 -15.22 -3.44 -3.72
CA GLU A 213 -14.29 -2.32 -3.56
C GLU A 213 -14.19 -1.56 -4.88
N TRP A 214 -14.65 -0.32 -4.94
CA TRP A 214 -14.63 0.50 -6.15
C TRP A 214 -13.21 0.89 -6.57
N TRP A 215 -12.26 0.89 -5.62
CA TRP A 215 -10.85 1.28 -5.83
C TRP A 215 -9.97 0.13 -6.30
N HIS A 216 -10.35 -1.14 -6.05
CA HIS A 216 -9.49 -2.31 -6.27
C HIS A 216 -9.58 -2.85 -7.70
N PHE A 217 -8.41 -2.97 -8.35
CA PHE A 217 -8.28 -3.48 -9.70
C PHE A 217 -7.17 -4.51 -9.81
N GLU A 218 -7.47 -5.66 -10.46
CA GLU A 218 -6.55 -6.77 -10.64
C GLU A 218 -6.19 -6.94 -12.12
N ARG A 219 -4.88 -6.96 -12.48
CA ARG A 219 -4.48 -7.30 -13.86
C ARG A 219 -4.72 -8.78 -14.15
N TYR A 220 -4.46 -9.64 -13.17
CA TYR A 220 -4.70 -11.06 -13.20
C TYR A 220 -5.47 -11.48 -11.95
N ARG A 221 -6.38 -12.47 -12.09
CA ARG A 221 -7.10 -13.03 -10.95
C ARG A 221 -6.15 -13.80 -10.04
N VAL A 222 -6.44 -13.83 -8.76
CA VAL A 222 -5.56 -14.42 -7.73
C VAL A 222 -5.17 -15.88 -8.00
N LYS A 223 -6.07 -16.68 -8.61
CA LYS A 223 -5.75 -18.07 -8.99
C LYS A 223 -4.62 -18.12 -10.02
N TYR A 224 -4.66 -17.25 -11.02
CA TYR A 224 -3.61 -17.12 -12.03
C TYR A 224 -2.32 -16.57 -11.39
N ALA A 225 -2.42 -15.52 -10.59
CA ALA A 225 -1.27 -14.91 -9.93
C ALA A 225 -0.47 -15.93 -9.10
N ARG A 226 -1.16 -16.73 -8.30
CA ARG A 226 -0.55 -17.79 -7.48
C ARG A 226 0.15 -18.90 -8.30
N ALA A 227 -0.32 -19.16 -9.50
CA ALA A 227 0.27 -20.19 -10.35
C ALA A 227 1.48 -19.72 -11.17
N HIS A 228 1.59 -18.39 -11.43
CA HIS A 228 2.54 -17.88 -12.42
C HIS A 228 3.54 -16.85 -11.87
N PHE A 229 3.28 -16.24 -10.71
CA PHE A 229 4.12 -15.20 -10.14
C PHE A 229 4.66 -15.57 -8.76
N LYS A 230 5.81 -15.02 -8.41
CA LYS A 230 6.39 -15.19 -7.07
C LYS A 230 5.68 -14.28 -6.07
N LEU A 231 5.40 -14.82 -4.90
CA LEU A 231 4.92 -14.05 -3.75
C LEU A 231 6.01 -13.08 -3.29
N LEU A 232 5.64 -11.84 -3.01
CA LEU A 232 6.52 -10.84 -2.40
C LEU A 232 6.72 -11.18 -0.92
N ASP A 233 7.58 -12.18 -0.67
CA ASP A 233 7.78 -12.80 0.63
C ASP A 233 8.92 -12.12 1.40
N PHE A 234 8.69 -10.88 1.79
CA PHE A 234 9.59 -10.08 2.62
C PHE A 234 8.81 -9.07 3.46
#